data_357cc1796f0c733172404af139626649
#
_entry.id   357cc1796f0c733172404af139626649
#
_cell.length_a   1.000
_cell.length_b   1.000
_cell.length_c   1.000
_cell.angle_alpha   90.00
_cell.angle_beta   90.00
_cell.angle_gamma   90.00
#
_symmetry.space_group_name_H-M   'P 1'
#
loop_
_entity.id
_entity.type
_entity.pdbx_description
1 polymer ?
#
loop_
_entity_poly.entity_id
_entity_poly.type
_entity_poly.pdbx_seq_one_letter_code
_entity_poly.pdbx_strand_id
1 'polypeptide(L)' 'MISYAPLWKTMERRGATTYTLQVKGNISSSTIRRLKAGDSVSTNTLEALCRILDCTLEDIVAYLPDDDKPEAPPY' A
#
# COMPACT_ATOMS: atom_id res chain seq x y z
N MET A 1 -12.73 1.43 -4.60
CA MET A 1 -11.50 2.20 -4.35
C MET A 1 -10.40 1.30 -3.82
N ILE A 2 -9.17 1.69 -3.99
CA ILE A 2 -8.03 0.96 -3.45
C ILE A 2 -7.70 1.53 -2.07
N SER A 3 -7.49 0.66 -1.11
CA SER A 3 -7.15 1.05 0.26
C SER A 3 -5.81 0.46 0.65
N TYR A 4 -4.98 1.24 1.34
CA TYR A 4 -3.71 0.76 1.89
C TYR A 4 -3.85 0.41 3.37
N ALA A 5 -5.07 0.30 3.87
CA ALA A 5 -5.26 -0.07 5.28
C ALA A 5 -4.54 -1.37 5.67
N PRO A 6 -4.52 -2.41 4.82
CA PRO A 6 -3.77 -3.62 5.17
C PRO A 6 -2.28 -3.36 5.36
N LEU A 7 -1.69 -2.43 4.60
CA LEU A 7 -0.27 -2.10 4.73
C LEU A 7 0.08 -1.65 6.15
N TRP A 8 -0.72 -0.75 6.72
CA TRP A 8 -0.44 -0.23 8.05
C TRP A 8 -0.54 -1.30 9.11
N LYS A 9 -1.49 -2.21 8.98
CA LYS A 9 -1.64 -3.35 9.89
C LYS A 9 -0.46 -4.31 9.77
N THR A 10 -0.02 -4.57 8.54
CA THR A 10 1.11 -5.45 8.29
C THR A 10 2.40 -4.86 8.87
N MET A 11 2.59 -3.55 8.70
CA MET A 11 3.75 -2.87 9.27
C MET A 11 3.76 -2.98 10.79
N GLU A 12 2.59 -2.80 11.40
CA GLU A 12 2.48 -2.93 12.85
C GLU A 12 2.84 -4.34 13.31
N ARG A 13 2.31 -5.36 12.64
CA ARG A 13 2.62 -6.75 12.96
C ARG A 13 4.09 -7.09 12.80
N ARG A 14 4.74 -6.48 11.82
CA ARG A 14 6.17 -6.74 11.53
C ARG A 14 7.10 -5.82 12.29
N GLY A 15 6.57 -4.89 13.07
CA GLY A 15 7.40 -3.93 13.78
C GLY A 15 8.11 -2.96 12.86
N ALA A 16 7.54 -2.70 11.69
CA ALA A 16 8.14 -1.81 10.70
C ALA A 16 7.55 -0.41 10.81
N THR A 17 8.36 0.59 10.47
CA THR A 17 7.94 1.98 10.44
C THR A 17 8.18 2.55 9.05
N THR A 18 7.74 3.77 8.80
CA THR A 18 8.03 4.44 7.54
C THR A 18 9.54 4.62 7.36
N TYR A 19 10.27 4.77 8.45
CA TYR A 19 11.73 4.83 8.42
C TYR A 19 12.31 3.52 7.85
N THR A 20 11.74 2.38 8.26
CA THR A 20 12.14 1.09 7.73
C THR A 20 11.97 1.03 6.22
N LEU A 21 10.86 1.56 5.72
CA LEU A 21 10.59 1.58 4.28
C LEU A 21 11.61 2.44 3.54
N GLN A 22 11.99 3.57 4.11
CA GLN A 22 12.96 4.46 3.48
C GLN A 22 14.35 3.86 3.47
N VAL A 23 14.78 3.29 4.56
CA VAL A 23 16.16 2.80 4.71
C VAL A 23 16.37 1.45 4.04
N LYS A 24 15.48 0.49 4.33
CA LYS A 24 15.64 -0.86 3.79
C LYS A 24 15.08 -1.00 2.39
N GLY A 25 14.01 -0.28 2.10
CA GLY A 25 13.31 -0.40 0.84
C GLY A 25 13.67 0.67 -0.17
N ASN A 26 14.42 1.66 0.26
CA ASN A 26 14.76 2.79 -0.59
C ASN A 26 13.52 3.46 -1.18
N ILE A 27 12.44 3.48 -0.39
CA ILE A 27 11.18 4.10 -0.80
C ILE A 27 11.25 5.58 -0.45
N SER A 28 10.98 6.45 -1.43
CA SER A 28 11.10 7.89 -1.22
C SER A 28 10.04 8.41 -0.26
N SER A 29 10.33 9.53 0.38
CA SER A 29 9.38 10.17 1.28
C SER A 29 8.12 10.63 0.53
N SER A 30 8.24 11.01 -0.74
CA SER A 30 7.07 11.38 -1.53
C SER A 30 6.16 10.18 -1.78
N THR A 31 6.73 9.00 -2.01
CA THR A 31 5.96 7.78 -2.18
C THR A 31 5.24 7.41 -0.87
N ILE A 32 5.93 7.54 0.27
CA ILE A 32 5.30 7.29 1.57
C ILE A 32 4.14 8.24 1.80
N ARG A 33 4.31 9.50 1.41
CA ARG A 33 3.23 10.49 1.53
C ARG A 33 2.01 10.08 0.70
N ARG A 34 2.23 9.55 -0.51
CA ARG A 34 1.15 9.05 -1.35
C ARG A 34 0.44 7.88 -0.71
N LEU A 35 1.18 6.96 -0.12
CA LEU A 35 0.60 5.84 0.59
C LEU A 35 -0.30 6.31 1.73
N LYS A 36 0.16 7.30 2.50
CA LYS A 36 -0.63 7.85 3.60
C LYS A 36 -1.87 8.57 3.11
N ALA A 37 -1.79 9.20 1.96
CA ALA A 37 -2.93 9.94 1.38
C ALA A 37 -3.90 9.05 0.62
N GLY A 38 -3.53 7.79 0.37
CA GLY A 38 -4.35 6.90 -0.43
C GLY A 38 -4.20 7.10 -1.92
N ASP A 39 -3.15 7.79 -2.35
CA ASP A 39 -2.90 8.05 -3.75
C ASP A 39 -2.27 6.86 -4.46
N SER A 40 -2.27 6.90 -5.78
CA SER A 40 -1.70 5.84 -6.60
C SER A 40 -0.20 5.72 -6.41
N VAL A 41 0.27 4.49 -6.41
CA VAL A 41 1.70 4.19 -6.45
C VAL A 41 1.94 3.16 -7.55
N SER A 42 3.17 3.04 -8.00
CA SER A 42 3.51 2.08 -9.04
C SER A 42 3.49 0.66 -8.51
N THR A 43 3.34 -0.30 -9.41
CA THR A 43 3.42 -1.72 -9.04
C THR A 43 4.82 -2.08 -8.55
N ASN A 44 5.86 -1.37 -9.01
CA ASN A 44 7.20 -1.55 -8.49
C ASN A 44 7.29 -1.21 -7.01
N THR A 45 6.56 -0.17 -6.59
CA THR A 45 6.47 0.19 -5.17
C THR A 45 5.79 -0.92 -4.38
N LEU A 46 4.70 -1.46 -4.91
CA LEU A 46 3.98 -2.55 -4.25
C LEU A 46 4.88 -3.78 -4.11
N GLU A 47 5.62 -4.11 -5.15
CA GLU A 47 6.57 -5.22 -5.11
C GLU A 47 7.63 -4.98 -4.03
N ALA A 48 8.17 -3.78 -3.96
CA ALA A 48 9.16 -3.44 -2.94
C ALA A 48 8.60 -3.60 -1.53
N LEU A 49 7.37 -3.15 -1.32
CA LEU A 49 6.72 -3.28 -0.01
C LEU A 49 6.56 -4.76 0.38
N CYS A 50 6.13 -5.58 -0.56
CA CYS A 50 5.99 -7.02 -0.30
C CYS A 50 7.33 -7.64 0.07
N ARG A 51 8.39 -7.25 -0.62
CA ARG A 51 9.72 -7.77 -0.36
C ARG A 51 10.27 -7.32 1.00
N ILE A 52 10.12 -6.04 1.31
CA ILE A 52 10.61 -5.47 2.57
C ILE A 52 9.90 -6.09 3.76
N LEU A 53 8.59 -6.25 3.66
CA LEU A 53 7.76 -6.73 4.76
C LEU A 53 7.58 -8.25 4.74
N ASP A 54 8.12 -8.91 3.72
CA ASP A 54 7.99 -10.35 3.53
C ASP A 54 6.54 -10.79 3.62
N CYS A 55 5.71 -10.22 2.75
CA CYS A 55 4.27 -10.45 2.76
C CYS A 55 3.73 -10.51 1.34
N THR A 56 2.43 -10.77 1.22
CA THR A 56 1.77 -10.83 -0.07
C THR A 56 1.13 -9.49 -0.41
N LEU A 57 0.66 -9.37 -1.65
CA LEU A 57 0.00 -8.14 -2.08
C LEU A 57 -1.27 -7.87 -1.27
N GLU A 58 -1.97 -8.92 -0.85
CA GLU A 58 -3.17 -8.78 -0.04
C GLU A 58 -2.89 -8.16 1.32
N ASP A 59 -1.66 -8.26 1.79
CA ASP A 59 -1.23 -7.65 3.04
C ASP A 59 -0.90 -6.17 2.87
N ILE A 60 -0.92 -5.65 1.64
CA ILE A 60 -0.58 -4.27 1.33
C ILE A 60 -1.81 -3.48 0.93
N VAL A 61 -2.62 -4.02 0.02
CA VAL A 61 -3.75 -3.30 -0.57
C VAL A 61 -5.02 -4.14 -0.50
N ALA A 62 -6.15 -3.44 -0.52
CA ALA A 62 -7.45 -4.05 -0.64
C ALA A 62 -8.30 -3.23 -1.59
N TYR A 63 -9.21 -3.89 -2.28
CA TYR A 63 -10.21 -3.22 -3.09
C TYR A 63 -11.49 -3.12 -2.29
N LEU A 64 -12.01 -1.91 -2.16
CA LEU A 64 -13.26 -1.66 -1.46
C LEU A 64 -14.28 -1.17 -2.50
N PRO A 65 -15.35 -1.92 -2.74
CA PRO A 65 -16.36 -1.46 -3.69
C PRO A 65 -17.09 -0.23 -3.18
N ASP A 66 -17.49 0.65 -4.10
CA ASP A 66 -18.27 1.83 -3.77
C ASP A 66 -19.74 1.46 -3.91
N ASP A 67 -20.40 1.16 -2.80
CA ASP A 67 -21.75 0.62 -2.79
C ASP A 67 -22.80 1.56 -3.32
N ASP A 68 -22.59 2.84 -3.19
CA ASP A 68 -23.57 3.86 -3.59
C ASP A 68 -23.29 4.43 -4.97
N LYS A 69 -22.36 3.88 -5.71
CA LYS A 69 -22.07 4.32 -7.07
C LYS A 69 -22.79 3.46 -8.09
N PRO A 70 -23.24 4.07 -9.18
CA PRO A 70 -23.74 3.27 -10.29
C PRO A 70 -22.64 2.35 -10.79
N GLU A 71 -23.04 1.26 -11.39
CA GLU A 71 -22.12 0.28 -11.90
C GLU A 71 -21.07 0.93 -12.80
N ALA A 72 -19.80 0.72 -12.46
CA ALA A 72 -18.72 1.24 -13.27
C ALA A 72 -18.54 0.38 -14.51
N PRO A 73 -18.20 0.97 -15.65
CA PRO A 73 -17.88 0.18 -16.83
C PRO A 73 -16.68 -0.72 -16.53
N PRO A 74 -16.63 -1.91 -17.13
CA PRO A 74 -15.54 -2.84 -16.84
C PRO A 74 -14.17 -2.29 -17.18
N TYR A 75 -14.07 -1.37 -18.07
CA TYR A 75 -12.82 -0.66 -18.40
C TYR A 75 -13.10 0.56 -19.24
#